data_44775e238c2699dcd6d55fc017281616
#
_entry.id   44775e238c2699dcd6d55fc017281616
#
_cell.length_a   1.000
_cell.length_b   1.000
_cell.length_c   1.000
_cell.angle_alpha   90.00
_cell.angle_beta   90.00
_cell.angle_gamma   90.00
#
_symmetry.space_group_name_H-M   'P 1'
#
loop_
_entity.id
_entity.type
_entity.pdbx_description
1 polymer ?
#
loop_
_entity_poly.entity_id
_entity_poly.type
_entity_poly.pdbx_seq_one_letter_code
_entity_poly.pdbx_strand_id
1 'polypeptide(L)'
;MPELARDFEVVAVDQRGMGLSDKPRDGYDAGTLAGDLVALMDVLGHERFAVVGHDTGYIIGHALAADHPERVDRVALAEIPGPPGVAPSPPLFVPDPINDRVWHIPFNRVDDELTERLVGGREDVFFGYEFAIQGGKKGLPDEVQRYYFDLFSDPDALRGSFGLYRAWGTTLAQNEQRKTTPLKMPVLGIGGAESWGERAGEGMKPAAEDVQSVVIPDTGHWVAEQAPEEMLAALTEFLAPYRENGGGLR
;
A
#
# COMPACT_ATOMS: atom_id res chain seq x y z
N MET A 1 -5.48 -13.58 5.52
CA MET A 1 -4.36 -13.98 6.39
C MET A 1 -4.43 -15.47 6.77
N PRO A 2 -5.44 -16.00 7.49
CA PRO A 2 -5.42 -17.42 7.93
C PRO A 2 -5.29 -18.43 6.77
N GLU A 3 -5.89 -18.16 5.63
CA GLU A 3 -5.81 -19.04 4.47
C GLU A 3 -4.40 -19.09 3.85
N LEU A 4 -3.75 -17.92 3.67
CA LEU A 4 -2.36 -17.87 3.22
C LEU A 4 -1.41 -18.55 4.20
N ALA A 5 -1.69 -18.46 5.51
CA ALA A 5 -0.89 -19.08 6.55
C ALA A 5 -0.95 -20.62 6.55
N ARG A 6 -1.78 -21.24 5.71
CA ARG A 6 -1.73 -22.69 5.47
C ARG A 6 -0.55 -23.14 4.62
N ASP A 7 -0.11 -22.24 3.73
CA ASP A 7 0.94 -22.54 2.75
C ASP A 7 2.22 -21.73 2.97
N PHE A 8 2.15 -20.60 3.69
CA PHE A 8 3.25 -19.66 3.87
C PHE A 8 3.40 -19.25 5.33
N GLU A 9 4.60 -18.91 5.74
CA GLU A 9 4.80 -18.07 6.91
C GLU A 9 4.41 -16.63 6.55
N VAL A 10 3.37 -16.10 7.21
CA VAL A 10 2.78 -14.81 6.86
C VAL A 10 3.06 -13.80 7.96
N VAL A 11 3.81 -12.75 7.62
CA VAL A 11 4.12 -11.62 8.51
C VAL A 11 3.23 -10.43 8.12
N ALA A 12 2.28 -10.07 8.97
CA ALA A 12 1.50 -8.84 8.85
C ALA A 12 2.11 -7.78 9.77
N VAL A 13 2.41 -6.61 9.21
CA VAL A 13 3.20 -5.60 9.89
C VAL A 13 2.36 -4.35 10.14
N ASP A 14 2.30 -3.91 11.40
CA ASP A 14 2.02 -2.51 11.69
C ASP A 14 3.24 -1.70 11.27
N GLN A 15 3.12 -0.88 10.24
CA GLN A 15 4.23 -0.05 9.78
C GLN A 15 4.59 1.02 10.82
N ARG A 16 5.78 1.58 10.69
CA ARG A 16 6.21 2.75 11.45
C ARG A 16 5.08 3.79 11.51
N GLY A 17 4.73 4.27 12.68
CA GLY A 17 3.66 5.23 12.90
C GLY A 17 2.26 4.61 13.05
N MET A 18 2.11 3.29 12.86
CA MET A 18 0.82 2.61 12.89
C MET A 18 0.74 1.57 14.00
N GLY A 19 -0.48 1.24 14.40
CA GLY A 19 -0.81 0.16 15.32
C GLY A 19 0.05 0.13 16.59
N LEU A 20 0.72 -0.99 16.82
CA LEU A 20 1.60 -1.22 17.98
C LEU A 20 3.06 -0.81 17.72
N SER A 21 3.42 -0.46 16.48
CA SER A 21 4.77 -0.01 16.15
C SER A 21 5.07 1.39 16.67
N ASP A 22 6.37 1.68 16.82
CA ASP A 22 6.85 3.00 17.23
C ASP A 22 6.38 4.12 16.28
N LYS A 23 6.10 5.29 16.85
CA LYS A 23 5.55 6.45 16.17
C LYS A 23 6.51 7.65 16.22
N PRO A 24 7.72 7.53 15.60
CA PRO A 24 8.69 8.64 15.59
C PRO A 24 8.13 9.84 14.81
N ARG A 25 8.82 10.98 14.90
CA ARG A 25 8.39 12.21 14.23
C ARG A 25 8.80 12.26 12.76
N ASP A 26 9.75 11.43 12.33
CA ASP A 26 10.35 11.43 10.99
C ASP A 26 10.64 10.02 10.47
N GLY A 27 11.24 9.93 9.29
CA GLY A 27 11.60 8.66 8.66
C GLY A 27 10.40 7.97 8.00
N TYR A 28 9.48 8.72 7.41
CA TYR A 28 8.29 8.19 6.75
C TYR A 28 8.40 8.15 5.22
N ASP A 29 9.57 8.44 4.66
CA ASP A 29 9.80 8.23 3.23
C ASP A 29 9.85 6.73 2.88
N ALA A 30 9.52 6.41 1.62
CA ALA A 30 9.34 5.03 1.21
C ALA A 30 10.61 4.18 1.37
N GLY A 31 11.81 4.77 1.22
CA GLY A 31 13.07 4.05 1.41
C GLY A 31 13.30 3.67 2.87
N THR A 32 13.05 4.60 3.81
CA THR A 32 13.16 4.32 5.24
C THR A 32 12.16 3.25 5.67
N LEU A 33 10.90 3.36 5.24
CA LEU A 33 9.86 2.37 5.54
C LEU A 33 10.18 0.99 4.96
N ALA A 34 10.76 0.93 3.75
CA ALA A 34 11.25 -0.31 3.15
C ALA A 34 12.40 -0.93 3.97
N GLY A 35 13.33 -0.10 4.44
CA GLY A 35 14.44 -0.52 5.31
C GLY A 35 13.96 -1.12 6.63
N ASP A 36 12.90 -0.59 7.26
CA ASP A 36 12.30 -1.16 8.46
C ASP A 36 11.81 -2.60 8.21
N LEU A 37 11.18 -2.85 7.05
CA LEU A 37 10.69 -4.18 6.69
C LEU A 37 11.84 -5.17 6.44
N VAL A 38 12.92 -4.72 5.78
CA VAL A 38 14.12 -5.55 5.61
C VAL A 38 14.72 -5.92 6.96
N ALA A 39 14.88 -4.94 7.87
CA ALA A 39 15.40 -5.19 9.20
C ALA A 39 14.52 -6.15 10.01
N LEU A 40 13.20 -6.04 9.89
CA LEU A 40 12.27 -6.99 10.50
C LEU A 40 12.50 -8.41 9.97
N MET A 41 12.61 -8.58 8.66
CA MET A 41 12.82 -9.89 8.05
C MET A 41 14.18 -10.48 8.40
N ASP A 42 15.22 -9.65 8.62
CA ASP A 42 16.52 -10.08 9.14
C ASP A 42 16.41 -10.65 10.56
N VAL A 43 15.66 -9.96 11.44
CA VAL A 43 15.41 -10.43 12.82
C VAL A 43 14.63 -11.74 12.83
N LEU A 44 13.70 -11.93 11.89
CA LEU A 44 12.93 -13.17 11.73
C LEU A 44 13.73 -14.30 11.03
N GLY A 45 14.91 -13.99 10.47
CA GLY A 45 15.78 -14.97 9.82
C GLY A 45 15.43 -15.28 8.35
N HIS A 46 14.70 -14.39 7.69
CA HIS A 46 14.29 -14.55 6.30
C HIS A 46 15.22 -13.77 5.36
N GLU A 47 16.06 -14.47 4.59
CA GLU A 47 16.94 -13.86 3.59
C GLU A 47 16.16 -13.35 2.37
N ARG A 48 15.15 -14.09 1.94
CA ARG A 48 14.30 -13.74 0.79
C ARG A 48 12.83 -13.97 1.13
N PHE A 49 11.97 -13.13 0.57
CA PHE A 49 10.54 -13.16 0.83
C PHE A 49 9.72 -12.59 -0.34
N ALA A 50 8.42 -12.88 -0.35
CA ALA A 50 7.47 -12.20 -1.21
C ALA A 50 6.80 -11.04 -0.47
N VAL A 51 6.43 -10.00 -1.19
CA VAL A 51 5.81 -8.77 -0.64
C VAL A 51 4.40 -8.61 -1.18
N VAL A 52 3.46 -8.26 -0.30
CA VAL A 52 2.11 -7.86 -0.67
C VAL A 52 1.85 -6.48 -0.06
N GLY A 53 1.55 -5.49 -0.89
CA GLY A 53 1.28 -4.11 -0.48
C GLY A 53 -0.01 -3.56 -1.07
N HIS A 54 -0.74 -2.77 -0.29
CA HIS A 54 -1.96 -2.08 -0.69
C HIS A 54 -1.84 -0.60 -0.34
N ASP A 55 -2.26 0.30 -1.21
CA ASP A 55 -2.23 1.76 -1.04
C ASP A 55 -0.83 2.27 -0.66
N THR A 56 -0.62 2.80 0.54
CA THR A 56 0.71 3.20 1.03
C THR A 56 1.68 2.02 1.03
N GLY A 57 1.21 0.81 1.31
CA GLY A 57 1.97 -0.43 1.19
C GLY A 57 2.41 -0.74 -0.24
N TYR A 58 1.67 -0.31 -1.25
CA TYR A 58 2.12 -0.36 -2.65
C TYR A 58 3.39 0.47 -2.85
N ILE A 59 3.39 1.71 -2.33
CA ILE A 59 4.53 2.62 -2.46
C ILE A 59 5.77 2.04 -1.76
N ILE A 60 5.58 1.50 -0.56
CA ILE A 60 6.64 0.88 0.23
C ILE A 60 7.14 -0.41 -0.41
N GLY A 61 6.22 -1.26 -0.87
CA GLY A 61 6.56 -2.52 -1.54
C GLY A 61 7.35 -2.32 -2.83
N HIS A 62 6.99 -1.29 -3.63
CA HIS A 62 7.79 -0.89 -4.79
C HIS A 62 9.19 -0.45 -4.38
N ALA A 63 9.31 0.41 -3.36
CA ALA A 63 10.60 0.87 -2.86
C ALA A 63 11.47 -0.30 -2.37
N LEU A 64 10.89 -1.22 -1.59
CA LEU A 64 11.57 -2.40 -1.09
C LEU A 64 12.09 -3.28 -2.23
N ALA A 65 11.25 -3.55 -3.23
CA ALA A 65 11.64 -4.37 -4.38
C ALA A 65 12.72 -3.70 -5.26
N ALA A 66 12.71 -2.37 -5.35
CA ALA A 66 13.69 -1.62 -6.14
C ALA A 66 15.04 -1.43 -5.41
N ASP A 67 15.00 -1.16 -4.10
CA ASP A 67 16.20 -0.88 -3.30
C ASP A 67 16.88 -2.18 -2.82
N HIS A 68 16.12 -3.28 -2.69
CA HIS A 68 16.59 -4.58 -2.17
C HIS A 68 16.15 -5.75 -3.08
N PRO A 69 16.47 -5.71 -4.38
CA PRO A 69 16.01 -6.73 -5.34
C PRO A 69 16.50 -8.14 -5.01
N GLU A 70 17.62 -8.28 -4.28
CA GLU A 70 18.14 -9.56 -3.82
C GLU A 70 17.29 -10.18 -2.70
N ARG A 71 16.47 -9.39 -2.02
CA ARG A 71 15.61 -9.80 -0.91
C ARG A 71 14.20 -10.21 -1.34
N VAL A 72 13.75 -9.74 -2.51
CA VAL A 72 12.37 -9.88 -2.97
C VAL A 72 12.27 -10.87 -4.11
N ASP A 73 11.52 -11.95 -3.92
CA ASP A 73 11.26 -12.94 -4.96
C ASP A 73 10.08 -12.53 -5.85
N ARG A 74 9.05 -11.96 -5.27
CA ARG A 74 7.82 -11.51 -5.95
C ARG A 74 7.19 -10.36 -5.19
N VAL A 75 6.51 -9.48 -5.91
CA VAL A 75 5.76 -8.39 -5.30
C VAL A 75 4.36 -8.26 -5.89
N ALA A 76 3.34 -8.30 -5.03
CA ALA A 76 1.94 -8.02 -5.38
C ALA A 76 1.55 -6.64 -4.84
N LEU A 77 1.10 -5.75 -5.71
CA LEU A 77 0.82 -4.35 -5.39
C LEU A 77 -0.60 -3.99 -5.80
N ALA A 78 -1.39 -3.56 -4.82
CA ALA A 78 -2.79 -3.27 -5.01
C ALA A 78 -3.12 -1.78 -4.85
N GLU A 79 -4.01 -1.28 -5.72
CA GLU A 79 -4.79 -0.06 -5.55
C GLU A 79 -4.02 1.25 -5.45
N ILE A 80 -3.10 1.49 -6.35
CA ILE A 80 -2.73 2.79 -6.90
C ILE A 80 -2.28 2.61 -8.36
N PRO A 81 -2.34 3.67 -9.20
CA PRO A 81 -2.05 3.56 -10.64
C PRO A 81 -0.56 3.72 -10.97
N GLY A 82 0.32 3.10 -10.21
CA GLY A 82 1.76 3.10 -10.39
C GLY A 82 2.53 3.89 -9.32
N PRO A 83 3.85 3.65 -9.20
CA PRO A 83 4.67 4.33 -8.20
C PRO A 83 4.71 5.83 -8.45
N PRO A 84 4.58 6.66 -7.41
CA PRO A 84 4.66 8.11 -7.55
C PRO A 84 5.97 8.56 -8.21
N GLY A 85 5.88 9.44 -9.24
CA GLY A 85 7.04 9.93 -10.00
C GLY A 85 7.59 8.98 -11.05
N VAL A 86 7.18 7.70 -11.07
CA VAL A 86 7.46 6.73 -12.14
C VAL A 86 6.30 6.71 -13.12
N ALA A 87 5.09 6.52 -12.64
CA ALA A 87 3.88 6.72 -13.43
C ALA A 87 3.58 8.23 -13.60
N PRO A 88 2.89 8.63 -14.69
CA PRO A 88 2.49 10.01 -14.90
C PRO A 88 1.63 10.53 -13.73
N SER A 89 2.01 11.68 -13.18
CA SER A 89 1.21 12.35 -12.15
C SER A 89 0.00 13.06 -12.76
N PRO A 90 -1.17 13.03 -12.11
CA PRO A 90 -2.31 13.83 -12.55
C PRO A 90 -1.99 15.33 -12.47
N PRO A 91 -2.62 16.16 -13.32
CA PRO A 91 -2.51 17.61 -13.22
C PRO A 91 -3.10 18.14 -11.90
N LEU A 92 -2.76 19.36 -11.51
CA LEU A 92 -3.26 19.99 -10.28
C LEU A 92 -4.79 20.06 -10.23
N PHE A 93 -5.42 20.35 -11.37
CA PHE A 93 -6.88 20.34 -11.50
C PHE A 93 -7.32 19.13 -12.31
N VAL A 94 -8.07 18.27 -11.67
CA VAL A 94 -8.64 17.04 -12.23
C VAL A 94 -10.17 17.11 -12.18
N PRO A 95 -10.89 16.33 -13.01
CA PRO A 95 -12.35 16.22 -12.91
C PRO A 95 -12.81 15.77 -11.51
N ASP A 96 -14.01 16.25 -11.10
CA ASP A 96 -14.55 16.01 -9.76
C ASP A 96 -14.46 14.55 -9.28
N PRO A 97 -14.79 13.51 -10.09
CA PRO A 97 -14.67 12.12 -9.61
C PRO A 97 -13.25 11.69 -9.25
N ILE A 98 -12.23 12.31 -9.87
CA ILE A 98 -10.84 12.06 -9.52
C ILE A 98 -10.47 12.92 -8.31
N ASN A 99 -10.86 14.20 -8.31
CA ASN A 99 -10.65 15.11 -7.20
C ASN A 99 -11.15 14.51 -5.88
N ASP A 100 -12.38 14.00 -5.89
CA ASP A 100 -13.02 13.40 -4.71
C ASP A 100 -12.26 12.17 -4.16
N ARG A 101 -11.48 11.51 -4.99
CA ARG A 101 -10.64 10.37 -4.58
C ARG A 101 -9.25 10.75 -4.11
N VAL A 102 -8.67 11.84 -4.61
CA VAL A 102 -7.27 12.16 -4.36
C VAL A 102 -7.06 13.43 -3.54
N TRP A 103 -8.14 14.13 -3.13
CA TRP A 103 -8.08 15.37 -2.37
C TRP A 103 -7.28 15.25 -1.06
N HIS A 104 -7.32 14.08 -0.43
CA HIS A 104 -6.59 13.79 0.80
C HIS A 104 -5.08 13.85 0.62
N ILE A 105 -4.55 13.55 -0.57
CA ILE A 105 -3.11 13.55 -0.83
C ILE A 105 -2.48 14.93 -0.56
N PRO A 106 -2.94 16.05 -1.18
CA PRO A 106 -2.42 17.37 -0.82
C PRO A 106 -2.79 17.82 0.60
N PHE A 107 -3.97 17.43 1.12
CA PHE A 107 -4.38 17.75 2.48
C PHE A 107 -3.46 17.11 3.52
N ASN A 108 -3.17 15.81 3.39
CA ASN A 108 -2.32 15.06 4.32
C ASN A 108 -0.85 15.51 4.29
N ARG A 109 -0.44 16.26 3.26
CA ARG A 109 0.91 16.83 3.13
C ARG A 109 1.09 18.16 3.86
N VAL A 110 0.02 18.76 4.34
CA VAL A 110 0.10 20.03 5.08
C VAL A 110 0.82 19.79 6.41
N ASP A 111 1.81 20.63 6.67
CA ASP A 111 2.66 20.57 7.86
C ASP A 111 2.11 21.42 9.04
N ASP A 112 2.91 21.60 10.09
CA ASP A 112 2.60 22.37 11.30
C ASP A 112 1.42 21.82 12.13
N GLU A 113 1.21 20.50 12.12
CA GLU A 113 0.15 19.81 12.86
C GLU A 113 -1.28 20.31 12.51
N LEU A 114 -1.42 21.03 11.38
CA LEU A 114 -2.74 21.53 10.98
C LEU A 114 -3.72 20.40 10.70
N THR A 115 -3.25 19.34 10.03
CA THR A 115 -4.07 18.17 9.69
C THR A 115 -4.57 17.47 10.94
N GLU A 116 -3.69 17.20 11.91
CA GLU A 116 -4.03 16.59 13.19
C GLU A 116 -5.04 17.45 13.97
N ARG A 117 -4.86 18.76 13.98
CA ARG A 117 -5.79 19.68 14.67
C ARG A 117 -7.16 19.76 14.00
N LEU A 118 -7.25 19.52 12.70
CA LEU A 118 -8.51 19.51 11.97
C LEU A 118 -9.22 18.14 12.07
N VAL A 119 -8.46 17.04 12.10
CA VAL A 119 -8.99 15.67 12.09
C VAL A 119 -9.19 15.12 13.49
N GLY A 120 -8.31 15.41 14.45
CA GLY A 120 -8.38 14.89 15.81
C GLY A 120 -9.72 15.14 16.48
N GLY A 121 -10.36 14.09 16.98
CA GLY A 121 -11.73 14.06 17.50
C GLY A 121 -12.81 14.10 16.43
N ARG A 122 -12.47 13.90 15.16
CA ARG A 122 -13.36 13.82 13.98
C ARG A 122 -12.90 12.75 13.00
N GLU A 123 -12.26 11.72 13.51
CA GLU A 123 -11.70 10.62 12.73
C GLU A 123 -12.79 9.93 11.89
N ASP A 124 -13.98 9.78 12.46
CA ASP A 124 -15.16 9.25 11.79
C ASP A 124 -15.62 10.11 10.60
N VAL A 125 -15.49 11.43 10.69
CA VAL A 125 -15.84 12.35 9.61
C VAL A 125 -14.79 12.27 8.50
N PHE A 126 -13.50 12.34 8.84
CA PHE A 126 -12.41 12.38 7.87
C PHE A 126 -12.23 11.02 7.18
N PHE A 127 -11.91 9.98 7.95
CA PHE A 127 -11.69 8.64 7.39
C PHE A 127 -12.99 8.01 6.90
N GLY A 128 -14.13 8.29 7.53
CA GLY A 128 -15.43 7.83 7.05
C GLY A 128 -15.77 8.35 5.66
N TYR A 129 -15.43 9.60 5.35
CA TYR A 129 -15.55 10.13 3.99
C TYR A 129 -14.62 9.41 3.02
N GLU A 130 -13.35 9.20 3.38
CA GLU A 130 -12.40 8.45 2.55
C GLU A 130 -12.88 7.02 2.28
N PHE A 131 -13.35 6.33 3.30
CA PHE A 131 -13.88 4.98 3.16
C PHE A 131 -15.09 4.92 2.24
N ALA A 132 -15.97 5.91 2.31
CA ALA A 132 -17.18 5.97 1.49
C ALA A 132 -16.84 6.30 0.02
N ILE A 133 -16.04 7.35 -0.22
CA ILE A 133 -15.78 7.82 -1.59
C ILE A 133 -14.93 6.84 -2.40
N GLN A 134 -14.09 6.07 -1.74
CA GLN A 134 -13.22 5.09 -2.38
C GLN A 134 -13.79 3.65 -2.34
N GLY A 135 -14.78 3.41 -1.50
CA GLY A 135 -15.35 2.07 -1.28
C GLY A 135 -16.23 1.53 -2.42
N GLY A 136 -16.51 2.34 -3.44
CA GLY A 136 -17.45 1.92 -4.50
C GLY A 136 -18.85 1.59 -3.94
N LYS A 137 -19.57 0.67 -4.58
CA LYS A 137 -20.94 0.31 -4.17
C LYS A 137 -21.02 -0.50 -2.89
N LYS A 138 -20.02 -1.31 -2.59
CA LYS A 138 -20.01 -2.17 -1.38
C LYS A 138 -19.69 -1.39 -0.11
N GLY A 139 -18.84 -0.36 -0.19
CA GLY A 139 -18.31 0.31 0.98
C GLY A 139 -17.48 -0.60 1.90
N LEU A 140 -17.18 -0.14 3.10
CA LEU A 140 -16.60 -0.94 4.18
C LEU A 140 -17.65 -1.23 5.26
N PRO A 141 -17.64 -2.43 5.87
CA PRO A 141 -18.51 -2.73 7.03
C PRO A 141 -18.28 -1.74 8.18
N ASP A 142 -19.34 -1.34 8.88
CA ASP A 142 -19.28 -0.37 9.99
C ASP A 142 -18.31 -0.79 11.10
N GLU A 143 -18.19 -2.08 11.37
CA GLU A 143 -17.27 -2.63 12.37
C GLU A 143 -15.80 -2.44 11.98
N VAL A 144 -15.48 -2.57 10.68
CA VAL A 144 -14.15 -2.33 10.14
C VAL A 144 -13.82 -0.84 10.21
N GLN A 145 -14.77 0.03 9.81
CA GLN A 145 -14.59 1.48 9.91
C GLN A 145 -14.32 1.91 11.35
N ARG A 146 -15.13 1.43 12.32
CA ARG A 146 -14.95 1.75 13.76
C ARG A 146 -13.59 1.33 14.28
N TYR A 147 -13.09 0.15 13.88
CA TYR A 147 -11.75 -0.28 14.25
C TYR A 147 -10.67 0.73 13.83
N TYR A 148 -10.76 1.24 12.59
CA TYR A 148 -9.82 2.25 12.11
C TYR A 148 -9.99 3.62 12.81
N PHE A 149 -11.22 4.04 13.09
CA PHE A 149 -11.45 5.29 13.84
C PHE A 149 -10.84 5.21 15.25
N ASP A 150 -11.03 4.09 15.94
CA ASP A 150 -10.46 3.86 17.27
C ASP A 150 -8.92 3.86 17.20
N LEU A 151 -8.33 3.24 16.18
CA LEU A 151 -6.88 3.21 15.99
C LEU A 151 -6.29 4.63 15.79
N PHE A 152 -6.94 5.46 14.97
CA PHE A 152 -6.50 6.82 14.68
C PHE A 152 -6.91 7.85 15.74
N SER A 153 -7.69 7.47 16.75
CA SER A 153 -7.98 8.33 17.89
C SER A 153 -6.75 8.58 18.80
N ASP A 154 -5.73 7.73 18.70
CA ASP A 154 -4.40 7.98 19.27
C ASP A 154 -3.71 9.11 18.50
N PRO A 155 -3.33 10.24 19.14
CA PRO A 155 -2.73 11.38 18.44
C PRO A 155 -1.42 11.06 17.71
N ASP A 156 -0.63 10.12 18.23
CA ASP A 156 0.62 9.71 17.61
C ASP A 156 0.38 8.80 16.39
N ALA A 157 -0.64 7.94 16.45
CA ALA A 157 -1.08 7.14 15.29
C ALA A 157 -1.68 8.04 14.21
N LEU A 158 -2.51 9.01 14.57
CA LEU A 158 -3.05 10.00 13.63
C LEU A 158 -1.91 10.76 12.92
N ARG A 159 -0.92 11.27 13.68
CA ARG A 159 0.25 11.92 13.12
C ARG A 159 1.03 10.98 12.17
N GLY A 160 1.23 9.74 12.59
CA GLY A 160 1.91 8.72 11.80
C GLY A 160 1.23 8.45 10.45
N SER A 161 -0.13 8.46 10.44
CA SER A 161 -0.92 8.25 9.21
C SER A 161 -0.65 9.29 8.12
N PHE A 162 -0.27 10.51 8.50
CA PHE A 162 0.09 11.57 7.56
C PHE A 162 1.57 11.58 7.18
N GLY A 163 2.40 10.80 7.89
CA GLY A 163 3.86 10.83 7.75
C GLY A 163 4.36 10.54 6.35
N LEU A 164 3.86 9.49 5.70
CA LEU A 164 4.23 9.13 4.32
C LEU A 164 3.87 10.26 3.33
N TYR A 165 2.72 10.88 3.50
CA TYR A 165 2.30 12.00 2.65
C TYR A 165 3.21 13.21 2.81
N ARG A 166 3.63 13.55 4.02
CA ARG A 166 4.59 14.64 4.30
C ARG A 166 5.97 14.33 3.72
N ALA A 167 6.39 13.09 3.74
CA ALA A 167 7.63 12.63 3.14
C ALA A 167 7.57 12.44 1.61
N TRP A 168 6.46 12.82 0.96
CA TRP A 168 6.22 12.61 -0.47
C TRP A 168 7.32 13.14 -1.36
N GLY A 169 7.87 14.35 -1.05
CA GLY A 169 8.96 14.95 -1.80
C GLY A 169 10.23 14.07 -1.79
N THR A 170 10.58 13.50 -0.65
CA THR A 170 11.70 12.56 -0.50
C THR A 170 11.44 11.28 -1.27
N THR A 171 10.25 10.72 -1.14
CA THR A 171 9.83 9.51 -1.89
C THR A 171 9.90 9.73 -3.40
N LEU A 172 9.44 10.89 -3.92
CA LEU A 172 9.57 11.23 -5.33
C LEU A 172 11.02 11.28 -5.78
N ALA A 173 11.91 11.93 -5.00
CA ALA A 173 13.33 12.00 -5.32
C ALA A 173 14.00 10.62 -5.35
N GLN A 174 13.63 9.73 -4.43
CA GLN A 174 14.08 8.34 -4.42
C GLN A 174 13.55 7.58 -5.65
N ASN A 175 12.30 7.76 -6.02
CA ASN A 175 11.69 7.10 -7.17
C ASN A 175 12.29 7.58 -8.52
N GLU A 176 12.80 8.82 -8.60
CA GLU A 176 13.59 9.27 -9.75
C GLU A 176 14.85 8.41 -9.98
N GLN A 177 15.43 7.88 -8.92
CA GLN A 177 16.57 6.96 -9.04
C GLN A 177 16.08 5.53 -9.37
N ARG A 178 15.03 5.05 -8.68
CA ARG A 178 14.47 3.72 -8.85
C ARG A 178 13.99 3.47 -10.27
N LYS A 179 13.36 4.46 -10.93
CA LYS A 179 12.86 4.31 -12.31
C LYS A 179 13.95 4.06 -13.36
N THR A 180 15.22 4.27 -13.02
CA THR A 180 16.33 4.00 -13.94
C THR A 180 16.61 2.51 -14.11
N THR A 181 16.11 1.67 -13.22
CA THR A 181 16.33 0.22 -13.23
C THR A 181 15.01 -0.49 -12.94
N PRO A 182 14.31 -0.98 -13.98
CA PRO A 182 13.06 -1.71 -13.80
C PRO A 182 13.23 -2.95 -12.91
N LEU A 183 12.19 -3.27 -12.16
CA LEU A 183 12.12 -4.48 -11.35
C LEU A 183 12.21 -5.72 -12.24
N LYS A 184 13.02 -6.70 -11.86
CA LYS A 184 13.21 -7.94 -12.62
C LYS A 184 12.42 -9.12 -12.08
N MET A 185 12.01 -9.06 -10.81
CA MET A 185 11.13 -10.06 -10.24
C MET A 185 9.72 -9.90 -10.77
N PRO A 186 8.90 -10.97 -10.78
CA PRO A 186 7.50 -10.88 -11.16
C PRO A 186 6.73 -9.90 -10.28
N VAL A 187 5.89 -9.08 -10.91
CA VAL A 187 5.02 -8.10 -10.27
C VAL A 187 3.57 -8.41 -10.60
N LEU A 188 2.70 -8.40 -9.60
CA LEU A 188 1.25 -8.47 -9.78
C LEU A 188 0.63 -7.14 -9.40
N GLY A 189 -0.02 -6.47 -10.34
CA GLY A 189 -0.87 -5.31 -10.09
C GLY A 189 -2.32 -5.75 -9.85
N ILE A 190 -2.92 -5.34 -8.74
CA ILE A 190 -4.29 -5.69 -8.38
C ILE A 190 -5.11 -4.41 -8.27
N GLY A 191 -6.24 -4.34 -8.97
CA GLY A 191 -7.15 -3.20 -8.91
C GLY A 191 -8.60 -3.61 -8.72
N GLY A 192 -9.35 -2.87 -7.91
CA GLY A 192 -10.80 -2.99 -7.84
C GLY A 192 -11.47 -2.39 -9.08
N ALA A 193 -12.48 -3.08 -9.64
CA ALA A 193 -13.14 -2.65 -10.88
C ALA A 193 -13.83 -1.28 -10.75
N GLU A 194 -14.24 -0.90 -9.54
CA GLU A 194 -14.87 0.40 -9.24
C GLU A 194 -13.85 1.44 -8.72
N SER A 195 -12.55 1.12 -8.75
CA SER A 195 -11.45 1.99 -8.35
C SER A 195 -10.44 2.14 -9.50
N TRP A 196 -9.20 1.70 -9.31
CA TRP A 196 -8.15 1.86 -10.31
C TRP A 196 -8.18 0.79 -11.42
N GLY A 197 -8.80 -0.37 -11.17
CA GLY A 197 -8.97 -1.44 -12.15
C GLY A 197 -7.65 -1.83 -12.82
N GLU A 198 -7.66 -1.89 -14.15
CA GLU A 198 -6.47 -2.23 -14.95
C GLU A 198 -5.28 -1.28 -14.75
N ARG A 199 -5.56 -0.02 -14.31
CA ARG A 199 -4.51 0.99 -14.11
C ARG A 199 -3.51 0.59 -13.03
N ALA A 200 -3.89 -0.25 -12.06
CA ALA A 200 -2.97 -0.73 -11.04
C ALA A 200 -1.81 -1.55 -11.64
N GLY A 201 -2.08 -2.42 -12.62
CA GLY A 201 -1.07 -3.14 -13.35
C GLY A 201 -0.40 -2.31 -14.45
N GLU A 202 -1.18 -1.56 -15.23
CA GLU A 202 -0.64 -0.69 -16.30
C GLU A 202 0.38 0.31 -15.77
N GLY A 203 0.12 0.89 -14.59
CA GLY A 203 1.02 1.84 -13.95
C GLY A 203 2.35 1.25 -13.48
N MET A 204 2.45 -0.09 -13.36
CA MET A 204 3.70 -0.78 -13.06
C MET A 204 4.56 -1.06 -14.29
N LYS A 205 4.01 -1.06 -15.50
CA LYS A 205 4.78 -1.38 -16.72
C LYS A 205 6.02 -0.51 -16.94
N PRO A 206 6.02 0.80 -16.60
CA PRO A 206 7.25 1.59 -16.67
C PRO A 206 8.29 1.24 -15.60
N ALA A 207 7.88 0.54 -14.53
CA ALA A 207 8.70 0.24 -13.36
C ALA A 207 9.16 -1.23 -13.27
N ALA A 208 8.64 -2.14 -14.12
CA ALA A 208 8.91 -3.57 -14.03
C ALA A 208 8.89 -4.26 -15.40
N GLU A 209 9.72 -5.31 -15.55
CA GLU A 209 9.85 -6.08 -16.80
C GLU A 209 8.76 -7.15 -16.95
N ASP A 210 8.30 -7.76 -15.86
CA ASP A 210 7.29 -8.83 -15.83
C ASP A 210 6.11 -8.40 -14.96
N VAL A 211 5.05 -7.91 -15.60
CA VAL A 211 3.84 -7.39 -14.93
C VAL A 211 2.62 -8.20 -15.31
N GLN A 212 2.02 -8.83 -14.32
CA GLN A 212 0.70 -9.44 -14.38
C GLN A 212 -0.33 -8.47 -13.81
N SER A 213 -1.58 -8.54 -14.27
CA SER A 213 -2.65 -7.64 -13.82
C SER A 213 -3.92 -8.43 -13.53
N VAL A 214 -4.56 -8.14 -12.40
CA VAL A 214 -5.84 -8.70 -12.00
C VAL A 214 -6.78 -7.57 -11.61
N VAL A 215 -8.02 -7.61 -12.13
CA VAL A 215 -9.10 -6.70 -11.73
C VAL A 215 -10.12 -7.49 -10.94
N ILE A 216 -10.36 -7.07 -9.69
CA ILE A 216 -11.36 -7.69 -8.82
C ILE A 216 -12.73 -7.06 -9.11
N PRO A 217 -13.74 -7.86 -9.55
CA PRO A 217 -15.04 -7.33 -9.91
C PRO A 217 -15.81 -6.79 -8.69
N ASP A 218 -16.74 -5.85 -8.93
CA ASP A 218 -17.65 -5.27 -7.92
C ASP A 218 -16.92 -4.76 -6.65
N THR A 219 -15.72 -4.23 -6.79
CA THR A 219 -14.84 -3.87 -5.68
C THR A 219 -14.27 -2.48 -5.89
N GLY A 220 -14.31 -1.66 -4.84
CA GLY A 220 -13.65 -0.37 -4.78
C GLY A 220 -12.18 -0.50 -4.39
N HIS A 221 -11.66 0.49 -3.68
CA HIS A 221 -10.26 0.56 -3.25
C HIS A 221 -9.89 -0.49 -2.19
N TRP A 222 -10.82 -0.87 -1.34
CA TRP A 222 -10.59 -1.74 -0.17
C TRP A 222 -10.70 -3.22 -0.57
N VAL A 223 -9.88 -3.65 -1.52
CA VAL A 223 -10.02 -4.96 -2.18
C VAL A 223 -9.96 -6.14 -1.22
N ALA A 224 -9.11 -6.09 -0.21
CA ALA A 224 -8.95 -7.17 0.76
C ALA A 224 -10.15 -7.34 1.69
N GLU A 225 -10.81 -6.25 2.06
CA GLU A 225 -12.00 -6.23 2.91
C GLU A 225 -13.27 -6.50 2.12
N GLN A 226 -13.35 -6.03 0.88
CA GLN A 226 -14.55 -6.11 0.05
C GLN A 226 -14.67 -7.42 -0.73
N ALA A 227 -13.55 -8.03 -1.09
CA ALA A 227 -13.48 -9.26 -1.88
C ALA A 227 -12.31 -10.15 -1.43
N PRO A 228 -12.33 -10.63 -0.16
CA PRO A 228 -11.23 -11.41 0.41
C PRO A 228 -10.97 -12.73 -0.31
N GLU A 229 -12.00 -13.38 -0.86
CA GLU A 229 -11.86 -14.65 -1.57
C GLU A 229 -11.19 -14.47 -2.92
N GLU A 230 -11.59 -13.46 -3.69
CA GLU A 230 -11.01 -13.12 -4.99
C GLU A 230 -9.57 -12.62 -4.84
N MET A 231 -9.31 -11.79 -3.84
CA MET A 231 -7.96 -11.34 -3.50
C MET A 231 -7.07 -12.52 -3.12
N LEU A 232 -7.59 -13.45 -2.31
CA LEU A 232 -6.88 -14.66 -1.93
C LEU A 232 -6.57 -15.54 -3.14
N ALA A 233 -7.53 -15.72 -4.05
CA ALA A 233 -7.34 -16.51 -5.26
C ALA A 233 -6.22 -15.93 -6.14
N ALA A 234 -6.24 -14.62 -6.38
CA ALA A 234 -5.22 -13.92 -7.16
C ALA A 234 -3.82 -14.06 -6.52
N LEU A 235 -3.72 -13.88 -5.20
CA LEU A 235 -2.46 -14.03 -4.47
C LEU A 235 -1.97 -15.48 -4.48
N THR A 236 -2.85 -16.45 -4.31
CA THR A 236 -2.49 -17.88 -4.29
C THR A 236 -1.92 -18.31 -5.64
N GLU A 237 -2.54 -17.89 -6.75
CA GLU A 237 -2.05 -18.16 -8.10
C GLU A 237 -0.69 -17.51 -8.32
N PHE A 238 -0.56 -16.23 -8.00
CA PHE A 238 0.69 -15.48 -8.19
C PHE A 238 1.85 -16.03 -7.34
N LEU A 239 1.58 -16.46 -6.11
CA LEU A 239 2.57 -16.97 -5.18
C LEU A 239 2.88 -18.47 -5.36
N ALA A 240 2.14 -19.20 -6.18
CA ALA A 240 2.35 -20.64 -6.38
C ALA A 240 3.80 -20.99 -6.75
N PRO A 241 4.48 -20.32 -7.73
CA PRO A 241 5.88 -20.62 -8.02
C PRO A 241 6.84 -20.28 -6.86
N TYR A 242 6.53 -19.28 -6.03
CA TYR A 242 7.32 -18.95 -4.84
C TYR A 242 7.24 -20.09 -3.81
N ARG A 243 6.05 -20.63 -3.57
CA ARG A 243 5.83 -21.79 -2.70
C ARG A 243 6.62 -23.01 -3.16
N GLU A 244 6.57 -23.32 -4.47
CA GLU A 244 7.25 -24.48 -5.07
C GLU A 244 8.77 -24.37 -5.00
N ASN A 245 9.32 -23.16 -5.04
CA ASN A 245 10.76 -22.88 -4.95
C ASN A 245 11.29 -22.76 -3.52
N GLY A 246 10.51 -23.11 -2.50
CA GLY A 246 10.96 -23.21 -1.10
C GLY A 246 10.56 -22.04 -0.21
N GLY A 247 9.76 -21.08 -0.72
CA GLY A 247 9.15 -19.99 0.08
C GLY A 247 7.89 -20.40 0.83
N GLY A 248 7.39 -21.64 0.64
CA GLY A 248 6.27 -22.20 1.39
C GLY A 248 6.68 -22.90 2.67
N LEU A 249 5.71 -23.16 3.55
CA LEU A 249 5.89 -24.01 4.72
C LEU A 249 6.33 -25.42 4.26
N ARG A 250 7.31 -26.00 4.96
CA ARG A 250 7.81 -27.35 4.76
C ARG A 250 7.05 -28.33 5.66
#